data_ae95bf5d0a7873fc3289b5adcb9c910e
#
_entry.id   ae95bf5d0a7873fc3289b5adcb9c910e
#
_cell.length_a   1.000
_cell.length_b   1.000
_cell.length_c   1.000
_cell.angle_alpha   90.00
_cell.angle_beta   90.00
_cell.angle_gamma   90.00
#
_symmetry.space_group_name_H-M   'P 1'
#
loop_
_entity.id
_entity.type
_entity.pdbx_description
1 polymer ?
#
loop_
_entity_poly.entity_id
_entity_poly.type
_entity_poly.pdbx_seq_one_letter_code
_entity_poly.pdbx_strand_id
1 'polypeptide(L)'
;VTAAEPGWLELRRPIDDAARQESLHLLDHAVARLSAETEPDTKSLLAIDIGAGTGNSALWFDTALRTRLPDWEINWILLDSDQASLDLAATALPHAQTICTPIVALPTVSAELLSASEFHGSQMLLTCSALLDVLTETDLIAVVRTLKDHDGLGLFLLSIVGGWELDPVHPHDAAVDAAFTSHQHRDGRLGHHAPERLMNLARRHGLTAVKGPSPWHLTAPADRTFLARFLSERLDAACEEDPALAAAARDWWTQRQAQLDSGLIVRVDHLDVLIDPTDRARERENPTVRMTTPAVGTEMT
;
A
#
# COMPACT_ATOMS: atom_id res chain seq x y z
N VAL A 1 -1.41 -10.19 -12.24
CA VAL A 1 -0.16 -9.54 -11.80
C VAL A 1 0.87 -10.62 -11.65
N THR A 2 2.06 -10.45 -12.24
CA THR A 2 3.17 -11.40 -12.00
C THR A 2 3.68 -11.15 -10.58
N ALA A 3 3.78 -12.21 -9.78
CA ALA A 3 4.30 -12.12 -8.42
C ALA A 3 5.74 -11.56 -8.44
N ALA A 4 6.08 -10.71 -7.47
CA ALA A 4 7.43 -10.23 -7.32
C ALA A 4 8.37 -11.37 -6.88
N GLU A 5 9.55 -11.45 -7.46
CA GLU A 5 10.51 -12.48 -7.13
C GLU A 5 10.94 -12.40 -5.64
N PRO A 6 10.94 -13.51 -4.89
CA PRO A 6 11.28 -13.50 -3.45
C PRO A 6 12.65 -12.87 -3.14
N GLY A 7 13.66 -13.11 -3.97
CA GLY A 7 14.99 -12.50 -3.83
C GLY A 7 14.99 -10.98 -4.00
N TRP A 8 14.06 -10.43 -4.79
CA TRP A 8 13.84 -8.99 -4.89
C TRP A 8 13.21 -8.44 -3.61
N LEU A 9 12.18 -9.10 -3.08
CA LEU A 9 11.50 -8.69 -1.86
C LEU A 9 12.44 -8.70 -0.64
N GLU A 10 13.33 -9.68 -0.56
CA GLU A 10 14.33 -9.74 0.51
C GLU A 10 15.40 -8.63 0.37
N LEU A 11 15.84 -8.34 -0.86
CA LEU A 11 16.83 -7.30 -1.13
C LEU A 11 16.32 -5.90 -0.80
N ARG A 12 15.03 -5.62 -1.04
CA ARG A 12 14.42 -4.31 -0.77
C ARG A 12 14.00 -4.11 0.70
N ARG A 13 13.81 -5.19 1.46
CA ARG A 13 13.26 -5.15 2.83
C ARG A 13 13.91 -4.11 3.74
N PRO A 14 15.26 -4.01 3.88
CA PRO A 14 15.87 -3.02 4.77
C PRO A 14 15.60 -1.58 4.34
N ILE A 15 15.44 -1.33 3.03
CA ILE A 15 15.14 -0.02 2.47
C ILE A 15 13.68 0.34 2.75
N ASP A 16 12.76 -0.62 2.53
CA ASP A 16 11.35 -0.47 2.86
C ASP A 16 11.15 -0.21 4.35
N ASP A 17 11.84 -0.96 5.21
CA ASP A 17 11.73 -0.81 6.66
C ASP A 17 12.23 0.57 7.13
N ALA A 18 13.30 1.09 6.50
CA ALA A 18 13.78 2.46 6.78
C ALA A 18 12.74 3.52 6.36
N ALA A 19 12.16 3.39 5.16
CA ALA A 19 11.15 4.33 4.67
C ALA A 19 9.86 4.29 5.50
N ARG A 20 9.40 3.12 5.94
CA ARG A 20 8.22 2.97 6.81
C ARG A 20 8.38 3.68 8.16
N GLN A 21 9.60 3.94 8.64
CA GLN A 21 9.81 4.70 9.88
C GLN A 21 9.27 6.14 9.78
N GLU A 22 9.30 6.74 8.58
CA GLU A 22 8.78 8.09 8.37
C GLU A 22 7.25 8.14 8.50
N SER A 23 6.56 7.03 8.31
CA SER A 23 5.10 6.91 8.37
C SER A 23 4.54 6.36 9.68
N LEU A 24 5.37 6.20 10.71
CA LEU A 24 4.90 5.76 12.03
C LEU A 24 3.79 6.67 12.59
N HIS A 25 3.77 7.95 12.24
CA HIS A 25 2.71 8.87 12.65
C HIS A 25 1.33 8.47 12.10
N LEU A 26 1.24 7.87 10.90
CA LEU A 26 -0.01 7.33 10.34
C LEU A 26 -0.45 6.07 11.07
N LEU A 27 0.50 5.20 11.44
CA LEU A 27 0.23 4.05 12.27
C LEU A 27 -0.23 4.47 13.66
N ASP A 28 0.39 5.48 14.29
CA ASP A 28 -0.01 6.04 15.58
C ASP A 28 -1.43 6.59 15.51
N HIS A 29 -1.81 7.25 14.41
CA HIS A 29 -3.17 7.71 14.17
C HIS A 29 -4.14 6.52 14.08
N ALA A 30 -3.82 5.48 13.30
CA ALA A 30 -4.65 4.27 13.21
C ALA A 30 -4.84 3.61 14.58
N VAL A 31 -3.78 3.45 15.37
CA VAL A 31 -3.81 2.89 16.73
C VAL A 31 -4.68 3.74 17.67
N ALA A 32 -4.56 5.05 17.60
CA ALA A 32 -5.39 5.95 18.40
C ALA A 32 -6.90 5.78 18.08
N ARG A 33 -7.23 5.64 16.79
CA ARG A 33 -8.60 5.37 16.33
C ARG A 33 -9.12 4.02 16.83
N LEU A 34 -8.37 2.94 16.63
CA LEU A 34 -8.70 1.61 17.13
C LEU A 34 -8.98 1.66 18.64
N SER A 35 -8.09 2.32 19.41
CA SER A 35 -8.22 2.39 20.86
C SER A 35 -9.41 3.23 21.35
N ALA A 36 -9.81 4.27 20.60
CA ALA A 36 -10.91 5.15 20.94
C ALA A 36 -12.30 4.51 20.76
N GLU A 37 -12.42 3.52 19.89
CA GLU A 37 -13.69 2.86 19.55
C GLU A 37 -13.89 1.51 20.21
N THR A 38 -12.93 1.08 21.02
CA THR A 38 -12.94 -0.26 21.63
C THR A 38 -13.48 -0.20 23.05
N GLU A 39 -14.51 -1.00 23.33
CA GLU A 39 -14.92 -1.30 24.68
C GLU A 39 -13.81 -2.11 25.40
N PRO A 40 -13.63 -1.95 26.72
CA PRO A 40 -12.49 -2.56 27.44
C PRO A 40 -12.36 -4.08 27.27
N ASP A 41 -13.48 -4.78 27.03
CA ASP A 41 -13.54 -6.23 26.94
C ASP A 41 -13.44 -6.78 25.50
N THR A 42 -13.26 -5.91 24.47
CA THR A 42 -13.27 -6.31 23.04
C THR A 42 -12.02 -5.88 22.31
N LYS A 43 -10.85 -6.00 22.95
CA LYS A 43 -9.55 -5.63 22.36
C LYS A 43 -9.08 -6.69 21.34
N SER A 44 -9.78 -6.80 20.22
CA SER A 44 -9.49 -7.73 19.14
C SER A 44 -9.37 -6.99 17.81
N LEU A 45 -8.33 -7.30 17.04
CA LEU A 45 -8.03 -6.75 15.74
C LEU A 45 -7.92 -7.86 14.70
N LEU A 46 -8.71 -7.78 13.65
CA LEU A 46 -8.52 -8.53 12.42
C LEU A 46 -7.69 -7.67 11.46
N ALA A 47 -6.41 -7.98 11.33
CA ALA A 47 -5.50 -7.35 10.40
C ALA A 47 -5.40 -8.18 9.11
N ILE A 48 -5.72 -7.57 7.97
CA ILE A 48 -5.68 -8.22 6.65
C ILE A 48 -4.62 -7.52 5.81
N ASP A 49 -3.51 -8.21 5.50
CA ASP A 49 -2.48 -7.69 4.60
C ASP A 49 -2.77 -8.15 3.18
N ILE A 50 -3.11 -7.20 2.29
CA ILE A 50 -3.47 -7.49 0.89
C ILE A 50 -2.23 -7.36 0.00
N GLY A 51 -2.04 -8.35 -0.90
CA GLY A 51 -0.81 -8.50 -1.66
C GLY A 51 0.37 -8.75 -0.74
N ALA A 52 0.19 -9.65 0.23
CA ALA A 52 1.13 -9.90 1.31
C ALA A 52 2.51 -10.38 0.82
N GLY A 53 2.59 -10.95 -0.40
CA GLY A 53 3.82 -11.48 -0.96
C GLY A 53 4.46 -12.48 -0.01
N THR A 54 5.73 -12.27 0.36
CA THR A 54 6.47 -13.13 1.29
C THR A 54 6.26 -12.77 2.77
N GLY A 55 5.30 -11.87 3.09
CA GLY A 55 4.95 -11.50 4.46
C GLY A 55 5.82 -10.41 5.09
N ASN A 56 6.74 -9.79 4.36
CA ASN A 56 7.66 -8.79 4.92
C ASN A 56 6.92 -7.57 5.51
N SER A 57 5.87 -7.08 4.84
CA SER A 57 5.05 -5.96 5.35
C SER A 57 4.28 -6.37 6.59
N ALA A 58 3.61 -7.52 6.56
CA ALA A 58 2.84 -8.02 7.70
C ALA A 58 3.71 -8.23 8.94
N LEU A 59 4.93 -8.76 8.79
CA LEU A 59 5.88 -8.91 9.89
C LEU A 59 6.28 -7.56 10.51
N TRP A 60 6.52 -6.55 9.67
CA TRP A 60 6.81 -5.19 10.14
C TRP A 60 5.61 -4.60 10.90
N PHE A 61 4.40 -4.71 10.33
CA PHE A 61 3.17 -4.25 10.97
C PHE A 61 2.88 -4.99 12.27
N ASP A 62 3.05 -6.32 12.31
CA ASP A 62 2.82 -7.13 13.52
C ASP A 62 3.70 -6.63 14.68
N THR A 63 4.99 -6.43 14.41
CA THR A 63 5.95 -5.90 15.39
C THR A 63 5.54 -4.51 15.87
N ALA A 64 5.17 -3.63 14.96
CA ALA A 64 4.82 -2.25 15.26
C ALA A 64 3.48 -2.13 16.01
N LEU A 65 2.49 -2.94 15.65
CA LEU A 65 1.17 -2.99 16.29
C LEU A 65 1.26 -3.60 17.70
N ARG A 66 1.95 -4.73 17.88
CA ARG A 66 2.10 -5.35 19.23
C ARG A 66 2.82 -4.44 20.22
N THR A 67 3.74 -3.60 19.74
CA THR A 67 4.40 -2.59 20.59
C THR A 67 3.41 -1.52 21.07
N ARG A 68 2.41 -1.17 20.26
CA ARG A 68 1.44 -0.09 20.54
C ARG A 68 0.14 -0.58 21.17
N LEU A 69 -0.20 -1.83 20.93
CA LEU A 69 -1.42 -2.51 21.38
C LEU A 69 -1.06 -3.79 22.14
N PRO A 70 -0.31 -3.70 23.27
CA PRO A 70 0.23 -4.88 23.97
C PRO A 70 -0.84 -5.81 24.54
N ASP A 71 -2.03 -5.26 24.84
CA ASP A 71 -3.14 -6.00 25.44
C ASP A 71 -4.20 -6.43 24.39
N TRP A 72 -3.91 -6.28 23.09
CA TRP A 72 -4.83 -6.64 22.04
C TRP A 72 -4.54 -8.02 21.48
N GLU A 73 -5.60 -8.76 21.18
CA GLU A 73 -5.53 -9.93 20.32
C GLU A 73 -5.44 -9.47 18.85
N ILE A 74 -4.32 -9.77 18.19
CA ILE A 74 -4.09 -9.39 16.79
C ILE A 74 -4.06 -10.65 15.96
N ASN A 75 -5.09 -10.80 15.12
CA ASN A 75 -5.28 -11.92 14.20
C ASN A 75 -4.92 -11.49 12.78
N TRP A 76 -3.97 -12.16 12.16
CA TRP A 76 -3.49 -11.86 10.81
C TRP A 76 -4.07 -12.76 9.75
N ILE A 77 -4.56 -12.13 8.67
CA ILE A 77 -4.87 -12.79 7.40
C ILE A 77 -3.93 -12.22 6.34
N LEU A 78 -3.15 -13.09 5.69
CA LEU A 78 -2.28 -12.73 4.59
C LEU A 78 -2.95 -13.13 3.28
N LEU A 79 -3.33 -12.14 2.47
CA LEU A 79 -4.05 -12.34 1.24
C LEU A 79 -3.15 -12.02 0.04
N ASP A 80 -2.97 -12.98 -0.86
CA ASP A 80 -2.25 -12.81 -2.12
C ASP A 80 -2.85 -13.72 -3.20
N SER A 81 -2.57 -13.43 -4.46
CA SER A 81 -2.95 -14.30 -5.59
C SER A 81 -1.90 -15.37 -5.90
N ASP A 82 -0.70 -15.30 -5.29
CA ASP A 82 0.40 -16.24 -5.48
C ASP A 82 0.60 -17.14 -4.26
N GLN A 83 0.23 -18.42 -4.41
CA GLN A 83 0.36 -19.41 -3.34
C GLN A 83 1.81 -19.62 -2.90
N ALA A 84 2.77 -19.57 -3.84
CA ALA A 84 4.17 -19.79 -3.49
C ALA A 84 4.72 -18.67 -2.58
N SER A 85 4.32 -17.44 -2.80
CA SER A 85 4.64 -16.31 -1.92
C SER A 85 3.97 -16.47 -0.54
N LEU A 86 2.71 -16.91 -0.49
CA LEU A 86 2.00 -17.17 0.77
C LEU A 86 2.63 -18.30 1.59
N ASP A 87 3.19 -19.33 0.97
CA ASP A 87 3.90 -20.40 1.67
C ASP A 87 5.16 -19.86 2.39
N LEU A 88 5.84 -18.89 1.78
CA LEU A 88 6.95 -18.17 2.42
C LEU A 88 6.45 -17.25 3.53
N ALA A 89 5.35 -16.54 3.30
CA ALA A 89 4.74 -15.66 4.29
C ALA A 89 4.29 -16.43 5.54
N ALA A 90 3.71 -17.62 5.39
CA ALA A 90 3.34 -18.50 6.50
C ALA A 90 4.57 -18.93 7.35
N THR A 91 5.74 -19.02 6.72
CA THR A 91 6.99 -19.28 7.44
C THR A 91 7.48 -18.05 8.19
N ALA A 92 7.34 -16.85 7.60
CA ALA A 92 7.76 -15.59 8.20
C ALA A 92 6.85 -15.16 9.37
N LEU A 93 5.54 -15.44 9.28
CA LEU A 93 4.52 -15.10 10.29
C LEU A 93 3.65 -16.34 10.62
N PRO A 94 4.16 -17.31 11.41
CA PRO A 94 3.52 -18.62 11.59
C PRO A 94 2.15 -18.60 12.28
N HIS A 95 1.79 -17.50 12.93
CA HIS A 95 0.48 -17.32 13.58
C HIS A 95 -0.57 -16.67 12.66
N ALA A 96 -0.19 -16.30 11.44
CA ALA A 96 -1.12 -15.75 10.46
C ALA A 96 -1.79 -16.86 9.66
N GLN A 97 -3.05 -16.61 9.25
CA GLN A 97 -3.74 -17.43 8.25
C GLN A 97 -3.43 -16.88 6.86
N THR A 98 -3.35 -17.75 5.86
CA THR A 98 -3.12 -17.36 4.46
C THR A 98 -4.34 -17.67 3.61
N ILE A 99 -4.70 -16.76 2.69
CA ILE A 99 -5.80 -16.93 1.75
C ILE A 99 -5.31 -16.60 0.34
N CYS A 100 -5.23 -17.62 -0.52
CA CYS A 100 -4.86 -17.43 -1.92
C CYS A 100 -6.08 -17.00 -2.74
N THR A 101 -6.17 -15.69 -3.03
CA THR A 101 -7.30 -15.11 -3.77
C THR A 101 -6.93 -13.75 -4.36
N PRO A 102 -7.57 -13.33 -5.47
CA PRO A 102 -7.39 -11.98 -6.00
C PRO A 102 -8.09 -10.92 -5.13
N ILE A 103 -7.57 -9.69 -5.15
CA ILE A 103 -8.06 -8.55 -4.34
C ILE A 103 -9.55 -8.25 -4.59
N VAL A 104 -10.06 -8.48 -5.79
CA VAL A 104 -11.49 -8.29 -6.11
C VAL A 104 -12.42 -9.14 -5.24
N ALA A 105 -11.94 -10.23 -4.64
CA ALA A 105 -12.69 -11.08 -3.72
C ALA A 105 -12.72 -10.54 -2.28
N LEU A 106 -11.92 -9.52 -1.96
CA LEU A 106 -11.76 -8.97 -0.62
C LEU A 106 -13.09 -8.65 0.10
N PRO A 107 -14.11 -8.03 -0.55
CA PRO A 107 -15.39 -7.76 0.12
C PRO A 107 -16.11 -9.03 0.60
N THR A 108 -16.02 -10.12 -0.16
CA THR A 108 -16.63 -11.40 0.22
C THR A 108 -15.84 -12.07 1.34
N VAL A 109 -14.51 -12.13 1.19
CA VAL A 109 -13.61 -12.74 2.18
C VAL A 109 -13.71 -12.03 3.52
N SER A 110 -13.68 -10.70 3.56
CA SER A 110 -13.79 -9.93 4.80
C SER A 110 -15.15 -10.12 5.49
N ALA A 111 -16.24 -10.20 4.72
CA ALA A 111 -17.58 -10.47 5.27
C ALA A 111 -17.67 -11.87 5.89
N GLU A 112 -17.10 -12.89 5.24
CA GLU A 112 -17.04 -14.26 5.77
C GLU A 112 -16.21 -14.32 7.06
N LEU A 113 -15.02 -13.72 7.07
CA LEU A 113 -14.15 -13.65 8.26
C LEU A 113 -14.84 -12.98 9.44
N LEU A 114 -15.39 -11.78 9.27
CA LEU A 114 -16.04 -11.03 10.33
C LEU A 114 -17.37 -11.66 10.83
N SER A 115 -17.95 -12.56 10.01
CA SER A 115 -19.12 -13.36 10.41
C SER A 115 -18.74 -14.60 11.21
N ALA A 116 -17.50 -15.04 11.16
CA ALA A 116 -17.01 -16.18 11.93
C ALA A 116 -16.94 -15.84 13.42
N SER A 117 -17.24 -16.83 14.27
CA SER A 117 -17.23 -16.64 15.75
C SER A 117 -15.87 -16.22 16.28
N GLU A 118 -14.79 -16.63 15.61
CA GLU A 118 -13.39 -16.32 15.94
C GLU A 118 -13.09 -14.82 15.89
N PHE A 119 -13.67 -14.09 14.90
CA PHE A 119 -13.41 -12.67 14.68
C PHE A 119 -14.61 -11.78 15.02
N HIS A 120 -15.63 -12.36 15.68
CA HIS A 120 -16.84 -11.60 16.02
C HIS A 120 -16.52 -10.44 16.96
N GLY A 121 -16.83 -9.21 16.53
CA GLY A 121 -16.58 -8.00 17.31
C GLY A 121 -15.15 -7.46 17.16
N SER A 122 -14.29 -8.09 16.37
CA SER A 122 -12.97 -7.54 16.05
C SER A 122 -13.09 -6.25 15.22
N GLN A 123 -12.23 -5.29 15.50
CA GLN A 123 -12.01 -4.17 14.58
C GLN A 123 -11.19 -4.64 13.38
N MET A 124 -11.35 -3.97 12.24
CA MET A 124 -10.65 -4.35 11.02
C MET A 124 -9.61 -3.32 10.61
N LEU A 125 -8.40 -3.79 10.30
CA LEU A 125 -7.33 -3.02 9.67
C LEU A 125 -6.90 -3.70 8.38
N LEU A 126 -7.07 -3.03 7.25
CA LEU A 126 -6.42 -3.44 5.98
C LEU A 126 -5.05 -2.81 5.90
N THR A 127 -4.06 -3.62 5.55
CA THR A 127 -2.70 -3.14 5.27
C THR A 127 -2.25 -3.55 3.88
N CYS A 128 -1.36 -2.78 3.29
CA CYS A 128 -0.49 -3.22 2.21
C CYS A 128 0.76 -2.37 2.13
N SER A 129 1.77 -2.85 1.40
CA SER A 129 2.99 -2.09 1.16
C SER A 129 3.50 -2.34 -0.26
N ALA A 130 3.76 -1.25 -1.00
CA ALA A 130 4.29 -1.29 -2.38
C ALA A 130 3.44 -2.15 -3.34
N LEU A 131 2.12 -1.97 -3.28
CA LEU A 131 1.15 -2.73 -4.05
C LEU A 131 0.25 -1.84 -4.91
N LEU A 132 -0.13 -0.65 -4.43
CA LEU A 132 -1.22 0.13 -5.05
C LEU A 132 -0.97 0.43 -6.53
N ASP A 133 0.27 0.64 -6.93
CA ASP A 133 0.67 0.97 -8.31
C ASP A 133 0.38 -0.15 -9.32
N VAL A 134 0.35 -1.41 -8.87
CA VAL A 134 0.03 -2.55 -9.73
C VAL A 134 -1.46 -2.91 -9.73
N LEU A 135 -2.28 -2.25 -8.93
CA LEU A 135 -3.73 -2.46 -8.87
C LEU A 135 -4.46 -1.79 -10.02
N THR A 136 -5.65 -2.32 -10.31
CA THR A 136 -6.63 -1.73 -11.21
C THR A 136 -7.67 -0.89 -10.45
N GLU A 137 -8.46 -0.10 -11.18
CA GLU A 137 -9.60 0.62 -10.57
C GLU A 137 -10.59 -0.33 -9.87
N THR A 138 -10.80 -1.53 -10.43
CA THR A 138 -11.69 -2.55 -9.84
C THR A 138 -11.18 -3.03 -8.50
N ASP A 139 -9.86 -3.22 -8.37
CA ASP A 139 -9.23 -3.61 -7.10
C ASP A 139 -9.39 -2.52 -6.05
N LEU A 140 -9.18 -1.24 -6.40
CA LEU A 140 -9.39 -0.13 -5.47
C LEU A 140 -10.84 0.00 -5.02
N ILE A 141 -11.81 -0.25 -5.92
CA ILE A 141 -13.23 -0.28 -5.56
C ILE A 141 -13.50 -1.38 -4.53
N ALA A 142 -12.92 -2.57 -4.70
CA ALA A 142 -13.05 -3.65 -3.73
C ALA A 142 -12.48 -3.27 -2.36
N VAL A 143 -11.28 -2.66 -2.33
CA VAL A 143 -10.64 -2.15 -1.11
C VAL A 143 -11.52 -1.12 -0.40
N VAL A 144 -11.95 -0.07 -1.09
CA VAL A 144 -12.73 1.02 -0.49
C VAL A 144 -14.11 0.53 -0.03
N ARG A 145 -14.74 -0.37 -0.79
CA ARG A 145 -15.99 -0.99 -0.41
C ARG A 145 -15.83 -1.79 0.90
N THR A 146 -14.80 -2.61 1.00
CA THR A 146 -14.51 -3.38 2.21
C THR A 146 -14.35 -2.47 3.43
N LEU A 147 -13.54 -1.41 3.33
CA LEU A 147 -13.37 -0.44 4.40
C LEU A 147 -14.68 0.21 4.81
N LYS A 148 -15.51 0.58 3.83
CA LYS A 148 -16.82 1.21 4.06
C LYS A 148 -17.82 0.28 4.73
N ASP A 149 -17.93 -0.95 4.22
CA ASP A 149 -18.95 -1.92 4.66
C ASP A 149 -18.69 -2.41 6.09
N HIS A 150 -17.43 -2.39 6.55
CA HIS A 150 -17.02 -2.90 7.86
C HIS A 150 -16.49 -1.82 8.83
N ASP A 151 -16.65 -0.53 8.51
CA ASP A 151 -16.06 0.59 9.29
C ASP A 151 -14.56 0.38 9.58
N GLY A 152 -13.85 -0.22 8.62
CA GLY A 152 -12.45 -0.62 8.77
C GLY A 152 -11.47 0.49 8.46
N LEU A 153 -10.32 0.48 9.12
CA LEU A 153 -9.17 1.32 8.79
C LEU A 153 -8.36 0.71 7.65
N GLY A 154 -7.73 1.54 6.82
CA GLY A 154 -6.81 1.10 5.78
C GLY A 154 -5.49 1.85 5.84
N LEU A 155 -4.37 1.15 5.98
CA LEU A 155 -3.03 1.75 5.99
C LEU A 155 -2.19 1.16 4.85
N PHE A 156 -1.95 2.00 3.85
CA PHE A 156 -1.33 1.65 2.57
C PHE A 156 0.00 2.37 2.46
N LEU A 157 1.12 1.62 2.52
CA LEU A 157 2.47 2.16 2.59
C LEU A 157 3.25 1.98 1.29
N LEU A 158 4.24 2.82 1.08
CA LEU A 158 5.23 2.74 0.02
C LEU A 158 4.63 2.70 -1.39
N SER A 159 3.59 3.51 -1.62
CA SER A 159 3.00 3.65 -2.95
C SER A 159 3.81 4.65 -3.76
N ILE A 160 4.33 4.23 -4.91
CA ILE A 160 5.09 5.12 -5.78
C ILE A 160 4.21 6.27 -6.31
N VAL A 161 4.71 7.51 -6.30
CA VAL A 161 3.93 8.70 -6.70
C VAL A 161 4.62 9.57 -7.74
N GLY A 162 5.77 9.19 -8.22
CA GLY A 162 6.51 9.97 -9.20
C GLY A 162 7.66 9.18 -9.78
N GLY A 163 8.50 9.93 -10.47
CA GLY A 163 9.75 9.43 -10.97
C GLY A 163 10.78 9.23 -9.85
N TRP A 164 11.99 9.27 -10.26
CA TRP A 164 13.17 9.22 -9.41
C TRP A 164 14.04 10.46 -9.62
N GLU A 165 14.75 10.84 -8.61
CA GLU A 165 15.82 11.83 -8.70
C GLU A 165 17.16 11.11 -8.61
N LEU A 166 18.06 11.38 -9.54
CA LEU A 166 19.40 10.78 -9.62
C LEU A 166 20.46 11.88 -9.59
N ASP A 167 21.42 11.76 -8.70
CA ASP A 167 22.59 12.66 -8.64
C ASP A 167 23.89 11.80 -8.68
N PRO A 168 24.79 12.04 -9.65
CA PRO A 168 24.76 13.08 -10.71
C PRO A 168 23.67 12.84 -11.78
N VAL A 169 23.10 13.94 -12.31
CA VAL A 169 22.08 13.91 -13.37
C VAL A 169 22.69 13.40 -14.69
N HIS A 170 21.89 12.63 -15.45
CA HIS A 170 22.23 12.18 -16.81
C HIS A 170 21.21 12.72 -17.82
N PRO A 171 21.64 13.10 -19.06
CA PRO A 171 20.73 13.64 -20.08
C PRO A 171 19.54 12.74 -20.44
N HIS A 172 19.66 11.43 -20.26
CA HIS A 172 18.62 10.47 -20.58
C HIS A 172 17.74 10.06 -19.38
N ASP A 173 17.95 10.61 -18.18
CA ASP A 173 17.14 10.26 -16.99
C ASP A 173 15.64 10.45 -17.23
N ALA A 174 15.27 11.60 -17.77
CA ALA A 174 13.87 11.91 -18.02
C ALA A 174 13.22 10.99 -19.05
N ALA A 175 13.98 10.56 -20.08
CA ALA A 175 13.45 9.66 -21.11
C ALA A 175 13.25 8.24 -20.57
N VAL A 176 14.21 7.74 -19.76
CA VAL A 176 14.11 6.43 -19.11
C VAL A 176 12.96 6.42 -18.11
N ASP A 177 12.81 7.47 -17.31
CA ASP A 177 11.74 7.60 -16.33
C ASP A 177 10.36 7.67 -16.97
N ALA A 178 10.20 8.45 -18.05
CA ALA A 178 8.94 8.56 -18.77
C ALA A 178 8.51 7.21 -19.40
N ALA A 179 9.44 6.48 -20.02
CA ALA A 179 9.15 5.18 -20.60
C ALA A 179 8.83 4.14 -19.50
N PHE A 180 9.56 4.11 -18.40
CA PHE A 180 9.25 3.27 -17.27
C PHE A 180 7.86 3.56 -16.68
N THR A 181 7.53 4.83 -16.50
CA THR A 181 6.21 5.28 -16.04
C THR A 181 5.09 4.80 -16.96
N SER A 182 5.28 4.90 -18.29
CA SER A 182 4.31 4.38 -19.27
C SER A 182 4.15 2.86 -19.16
N HIS A 183 5.26 2.13 -18.97
CA HIS A 183 5.25 0.69 -18.78
C HIS A 183 4.42 0.27 -17.53
N GLN A 184 4.48 1.05 -16.44
CA GLN A 184 3.70 0.77 -15.23
C GLN A 184 2.19 0.87 -15.43
N HIS A 185 1.72 1.60 -16.45
CA HIS A 185 0.28 1.74 -16.76
C HIS A 185 -0.27 0.65 -17.69
N ARG A 186 0.53 -0.33 -18.09
CA ARG A 186 0.07 -1.47 -18.90
C ARG A 186 -1.00 -2.27 -18.19
N ASP A 187 -1.84 -2.94 -18.95
CA ASP A 187 -2.88 -3.85 -18.45
C ASP A 187 -3.91 -3.19 -17.50
N GLY A 188 -4.11 -1.88 -17.62
CA GLY A 188 -5.06 -1.12 -16.79
C GLY A 188 -4.60 -0.86 -15.37
N ARG A 189 -3.31 -1.06 -15.09
CA ARG A 189 -2.71 -0.70 -13.78
C ARG A 189 -2.72 0.81 -13.59
N LEU A 190 -2.84 1.22 -12.35
CA LEU A 190 -2.95 2.64 -12.00
C LEU A 190 -1.60 3.36 -11.90
N GLY A 191 -0.50 2.61 -11.74
CA GLY A 191 0.84 3.17 -11.61
C GLY A 191 0.90 4.22 -10.50
N HIS A 192 1.68 5.26 -10.72
CA HIS A 192 1.87 6.36 -9.76
C HIS A 192 0.59 7.17 -9.43
N HIS A 193 -0.51 6.96 -10.16
CA HIS A 193 -1.80 7.60 -9.86
C HIS A 193 -2.60 6.86 -8.79
N ALA A 194 -2.21 5.65 -8.39
CA ALA A 194 -3.00 4.81 -7.50
C ALA A 194 -3.31 5.45 -6.13
N PRO A 195 -2.36 6.11 -5.42
CA PRO A 195 -2.65 6.73 -4.14
C PRO A 195 -3.68 7.86 -4.23
N GLU A 196 -3.59 8.70 -5.27
CA GLU A 196 -4.56 9.77 -5.49
C GLU A 196 -5.94 9.21 -5.83
N ARG A 197 -6.01 8.18 -6.66
CA ARG A 197 -7.25 7.48 -7.01
C ARG A 197 -7.90 6.86 -5.78
N LEU A 198 -7.12 6.17 -4.93
CA LEU A 198 -7.59 5.60 -3.67
C LEU A 198 -8.21 6.67 -2.77
N MET A 199 -7.49 7.78 -2.53
CA MET A 199 -7.97 8.87 -1.69
C MET A 199 -9.26 9.52 -2.25
N ASN A 200 -9.34 9.72 -3.56
CA ASN A 200 -10.51 10.30 -4.21
C ASN A 200 -11.71 9.34 -4.14
N LEU A 201 -11.48 8.05 -4.33
CA LEU A 201 -12.54 7.03 -4.22
C LEU A 201 -13.04 6.93 -2.77
N ALA A 202 -12.15 6.88 -1.79
CA ALA A 202 -12.49 6.86 -0.38
C ALA A 202 -13.38 8.06 0.02
N ARG A 203 -12.99 9.27 -0.37
CA ARG A 203 -13.79 10.49 -0.10
C ARG A 203 -15.18 10.45 -0.72
N ARG A 204 -15.33 9.91 -1.94
CA ARG A 204 -16.65 9.74 -2.59
C ARG A 204 -17.55 8.78 -1.81
N HIS A 205 -16.97 7.84 -1.09
CA HIS A 205 -17.68 6.90 -0.21
C HIS A 205 -17.84 7.41 1.23
N GLY A 206 -17.47 8.67 1.51
CA GLY A 206 -17.61 9.30 2.81
C GLY A 206 -16.54 8.86 3.82
N LEU A 207 -15.42 8.30 3.36
CA LEU A 207 -14.25 8.01 4.18
C LEU A 207 -13.28 9.19 4.15
N THR A 208 -12.52 9.36 5.23
CA THR A 208 -11.43 10.34 5.26
C THR A 208 -10.12 9.73 4.78
N ALA A 209 -9.19 10.57 4.33
CA ALA A 209 -7.88 10.14 3.89
C ALA A 209 -6.81 11.09 4.39
N VAL A 210 -5.83 10.55 5.10
CA VAL A 210 -4.62 11.23 5.56
C VAL A 210 -3.43 10.65 4.81
N LYS A 211 -2.40 11.46 4.53
CA LYS A 211 -1.23 11.01 3.77
C LYS A 211 0.06 11.52 4.40
N GLY A 212 1.15 10.78 4.16
CA GLY A 212 2.51 11.15 4.52
C GLY A 212 3.52 10.67 3.48
N PRO A 213 4.63 11.39 3.25
CA PRO A 213 5.70 10.92 2.38
C PRO A 213 6.51 9.81 3.06
N SER A 214 7.03 8.87 2.28
CA SER A 214 7.94 7.81 2.72
C SER A 214 8.99 7.50 1.65
N PRO A 215 9.82 8.50 1.24
CA PRO A 215 10.74 8.33 0.13
C PRO A 215 11.85 7.33 0.46
N TRP A 216 12.31 6.60 -0.55
CA TRP A 216 13.59 5.92 -0.47
C TRP A 216 14.73 6.93 -0.66
N HIS A 217 15.73 6.83 0.19
CA HIS A 217 17.01 7.55 0.08
C HIS A 217 18.12 6.52 -0.03
N LEU A 218 18.70 6.42 -1.22
CA LEU A 218 19.68 5.40 -1.57
C LEU A 218 21.00 6.04 -1.94
N THR A 219 22.10 5.47 -1.47
CA THR A 219 23.46 6.00 -1.73
C THR A 219 24.43 4.89 -2.09
N ALA A 220 25.14 5.04 -3.19
CA ALA A 220 26.25 4.16 -3.49
C ALA A 220 27.55 4.67 -2.78
N PRO A 221 28.45 3.75 -2.32
CA PRO A 221 28.38 2.31 -2.56
C PRO A 221 27.54 1.51 -1.55
N ALA A 222 26.97 2.15 -0.51
CA ALA A 222 26.26 1.43 0.57
C ALA A 222 25.11 0.56 0.01
N ASP A 223 24.27 1.10 -0.87
CA ASP A 223 23.11 0.43 -1.46
C ASP A 223 23.42 -0.18 -2.83
N ARG A 224 24.68 -0.41 -3.17
CA ARG A 224 25.13 -0.80 -4.50
C ARG A 224 24.38 -1.99 -5.10
N THR A 225 24.21 -3.05 -4.33
CA THR A 225 23.57 -4.29 -4.81
C THR A 225 22.10 -4.05 -5.17
N PHE A 226 21.39 -3.32 -4.32
CA PHE A 226 20.02 -2.93 -4.58
C PHE A 226 19.92 -2.00 -5.79
N LEU A 227 20.72 -0.92 -5.81
CA LEU A 227 20.72 0.06 -6.89
C LEU A 227 21.04 -0.56 -8.24
N ALA A 228 22.00 -1.47 -8.32
CA ALA A 228 22.34 -2.15 -9.56
C ALA A 228 21.13 -2.91 -10.14
N ARG A 229 20.41 -3.65 -9.33
CA ARG A 229 19.22 -4.40 -9.73
C ARG A 229 18.06 -3.45 -10.05
N PHE A 230 17.77 -2.52 -9.17
CA PHE A 230 16.69 -1.54 -9.30
C PHE A 230 16.79 -0.73 -10.59
N LEU A 231 17.99 -0.21 -10.92
CA LEU A 231 18.23 0.57 -12.12
C LEU A 231 18.16 -0.30 -13.39
N SER A 232 18.69 -1.54 -13.34
CA SER A 232 18.62 -2.48 -14.46
C SER A 232 17.19 -2.86 -14.81
N GLU A 233 16.40 -3.28 -13.84
CA GLU A 233 15.00 -3.70 -14.07
C GLU A 233 14.14 -2.54 -14.61
N ARG A 234 14.35 -1.31 -14.12
CA ARG A 234 13.67 -0.12 -14.66
C ARG A 234 14.08 0.20 -16.08
N LEU A 235 15.37 0.08 -16.39
CA LEU A 235 15.87 0.30 -17.73
C LEU A 235 15.32 -0.74 -18.72
N ASP A 236 15.27 -2.02 -18.30
CA ASP A 236 14.73 -3.10 -19.13
C ASP A 236 13.24 -2.85 -19.44
N ALA A 237 12.44 -2.48 -18.43
CA ALA A 237 11.04 -2.11 -18.61
C ALA A 237 10.86 -0.86 -19.49
N ALA A 238 11.73 0.15 -19.36
CA ALA A 238 11.71 1.34 -20.21
C ALA A 238 12.03 1.00 -21.66
N CYS A 239 13.02 0.13 -21.92
CA CYS A 239 13.36 -0.32 -23.27
C CYS A 239 12.30 -1.24 -23.89
N GLU A 240 11.59 -2.01 -23.07
CA GLU A 240 10.43 -2.79 -23.52
C GLU A 240 9.26 -1.89 -23.93
N GLU A 241 9.05 -0.79 -23.22
CA GLU A 241 8.03 0.21 -23.58
C GLU A 241 8.40 1.04 -24.80
N ASP A 242 9.64 1.54 -24.83
CA ASP A 242 10.16 2.32 -25.94
C ASP A 242 11.49 1.73 -26.47
N PRO A 243 11.44 0.85 -27.49
CA PRO A 243 12.65 0.28 -28.10
C PRO A 243 13.60 1.31 -28.73
N ALA A 244 13.13 2.55 -29.04
CA ALA A 244 13.98 3.60 -29.56
C ALA A 244 15.03 4.09 -28.55
N LEU A 245 14.80 3.85 -27.26
CA LEU A 245 15.75 4.16 -26.19
C LEU A 245 17.00 3.28 -26.19
N ALA A 246 17.06 2.17 -26.95
CA ALA A 246 18.12 1.18 -26.83
C ALA A 246 19.56 1.73 -26.99
N ALA A 247 19.77 2.78 -27.79
CA ALA A 247 21.08 3.42 -27.91
C ALA A 247 21.42 4.29 -26.69
N ALA A 248 20.46 5.11 -26.23
CA ALA A 248 20.57 5.96 -25.04
C ALA A 248 20.70 5.12 -23.76
N ALA A 249 19.98 4.00 -23.68
CA ALA A 249 20.01 3.06 -22.59
C ALA A 249 21.41 2.48 -22.31
N ARG A 250 22.16 2.15 -23.37
CA ARG A 250 23.54 1.65 -23.22
C ARG A 250 24.48 2.68 -22.62
N ASP A 251 24.40 3.93 -23.08
CA ASP A 251 25.20 5.03 -22.55
C ASP A 251 24.83 5.31 -21.09
N TRP A 252 23.53 5.44 -20.83
CA TRP A 252 22.97 5.65 -19.48
C TRP A 252 23.42 4.56 -18.52
N TRP A 253 23.29 3.29 -18.90
CA TRP A 253 23.67 2.16 -18.05
C TRP A 253 25.16 2.13 -17.75
N THR A 254 26.02 2.36 -18.77
CA THR A 254 27.48 2.40 -18.59
C THR A 254 27.87 3.45 -17.57
N GLN A 255 27.28 4.65 -17.65
CA GLN A 255 27.55 5.71 -16.68
C GLN A 255 27.01 5.37 -15.29
N ARG A 256 25.79 4.83 -15.19
CA ARG A 256 25.21 4.44 -13.88
C ARG A 256 26.04 3.35 -13.21
N GLN A 257 26.52 2.36 -13.94
CA GLN A 257 27.41 1.34 -13.40
C GLN A 257 28.68 1.94 -12.79
N ALA A 258 29.32 2.88 -13.45
CA ALA A 258 30.48 3.57 -12.94
C ALA A 258 30.16 4.39 -11.65
N GLN A 259 28.98 4.98 -11.60
CA GLN A 259 28.53 5.77 -10.44
C GLN A 259 28.16 4.90 -9.24
N LEU A 260 27.77 3.64 -9.42
CA LEU A 260 27.55 2.69 -8.31
C LEU A 260 28.79 2.47 -7.43
N ASP A 261 29.97 2.74 -7.96
CA ASP A 261 31.25 2.62 -7.21
C ASP A 261 31.78 3.98 -6.72
N SER A 262 31.21 5.11 -7.18
CA SER A 262 31.75 6.44 -6.98
C SER A 262 30.82 7.48 -6.34
N GLY A 263 29.59 7.11 -5.98
CA GLY A 263 28.71 8.01 -5.23
C GLY A 263 27.42 8.42 -5.94
N LEU A 264 26.70 7.47 -6.53
CA LEU A 264 25.33 7.72 -7.00
C LEU A 264 24.37 7.92 -5.83
N ILE A 265 23.56 8.98 -5.89
CA ILE A 265 22.44 9.20 -4.98
C ILE A 265 21.15 9.01 -5.76
N VAL A 266 20.21 8.26 -5.19
CA VAL A 266 18.90 8.03 -5.78
C VAL A 266 17.82 8.28 -4.75
N ARG A 267 16.83 9.10 -5.11
CA ARG A 267 15.61 9.28 -4.35
C ARG A 267 14.42 8.78 -5.15
N VAL A 268 13.56 8.00 -4.51
CA VAL A 268 12.30 7.54 -5.11
C VAL A 268 11.17 7.97 -4.21
N ASP A 269 10.25 8.79 -4.76
CA ASP A 269 9.14 9.32 -3.97
C ASP A 269 8.03 8.28 -3.82
N HIS A 270 7.64 8.08 -2.55
CA HIS A 270 6.50 7.27 -2.16
C HIS A 270 5.54 8.10 -1.31
N LEU A 271 4.28 7.70 -1.32
CA LEU A 271 3.22 8.26 -0.52
C LEU A 271 2.52 7.16 0.24
N ASP A 272 2.39 7.34 1.53
CA ASP A 272 1.61 6.49 2.41
C ASP A 272 0.24 7.11 2.63
N VAL A 273 -0.79 6.27 2.72
CA VAL A 273 -2.17 6.70 2.84
C VAL A 273 -2.85 5.93 3.97
N LEU A 274 -3.43 6.65 4.93
CA LEU A 274 -4.38 6.14 5.90
C LEU A 274 -5.79 6.51 5.45
N ILE A 275 -6.64 5.51 5.30
CA ILE A 275 -8.09 5.67 5.10
C ILE A 275 -8.78 5.37 6.43
N ASP A 276 -9.60 6.32 6.87
CA ASP A 276 -10.31 6.25 8.14
C ASP A 276 -11.82 6.34 7.86
N PRO A 277 -12.65 5.44 8.40
CA PRO A 277 -14.10 5.61 8.34
C PRO A 277 -14.48 6.92 9.01
N THR A 278 -15.44 7.63 8.43
CA THR A 278 -15.83 8.99 8.84
C THR A 278 -16.20 9.01 10.32
N ASP A 279 -15.68 10.00 11.01
CA ASP A 279 -15.85 10.29 12.42
C ASP A 279 -17.34 10.31 12.85
N ARG A 280 -17.83 9.21 13.39
CA ARG A 280 -19.16 9.15 14.06
C ARG A 280 -19.26 10.13 15.24
N ALA A 281 -18.15 10.60 15.78
CA ALA A 281 -18.14 11.60 16.83
C ALA A 281 -18.68 12.94 16.32
N ARG A 282 -18.37 13.34 15.09
CA ARG A 282 -18.96 14.55 14.47
C ARG A 282 -20.46 14.41 14.18
N GLU A 283 -20.94 13.21 13.86
CA GLU A 283 -22.39 12.96 13.68
C GLU A 283 -23.14 12.94 15.02
N ARG A 284 -22.50 12.53 16.13
CA ARG A 284 -23.08 12.58 17.46
C ARG A 284 -23.12 13.99 18.04
N GLU A 285 -22.15 14.84 17.69
CA GLU A 285 -22.12 16.25 18.10
C GLU A 285 -23.03 17.15 17.27
N ASN A 286 -23.49 16.71 16.09
CA ASN A 286 -24.37 17.49 15.22
C ASN A 286 -25.58 16.66 14.69
N PRO A 287 -26.53 16.28 15.56
CA PRO A 287 -27.73 15.51 15.20
C PRO A 287 -28.67 16.25 14.26
N THR A 288 -28.44 17.55 13.99
CA THR A 288 -29.34 18.43 13.22
C THR A 288 -29.23 18.26 11.70
N VAL A 289 -28.25 17.50 11.18
CA VAL A 289 -28.08 17.32 9.73
C VAL A 289 -28.99 16.21 9.15
N ARG A 290 -29.63 15.40 10.00
CA ARG A 290 -30.52 14.30 9.54
C ARG A 290 -31.96 14.69 9.20
N MET A 291 -32.37 15.95 9.32
CA MET A 291 -33.77 16.37 9.09
C MET A 291 -33.90 17.50 8.08
N THR A 292 -33.59 17.26 6.82
CA THR A 292 -34.18 18.04 5.72
C THR A 292 -34.23 17.23 4.42
N THR A 293 -35.13 16.24 4.40
CA THR A 293 -35.73 15.84 3.13
C THR A 293 -37.06 16.59 3.07
N PRO A 294 -37.27 17.53 2.17
CA PRO A 294 -38.59 18.16 2.01
C PRO A 294 -39.56 17.11 1.46
N ALA A 295 -40.65 16.89 2.16
CA ALA A 295 -41.77 16.15 1.67
C ALA A 295 -42.33 16.91 0.43
N VAL A 296 -42.32 16.23 -0.72
CA VAL A 296 -43.04 16.68 -1.91
C VAL A 296 -44.52 16.57 -1.60
N GLY A 297 -45.12 17.71 -1.33
CA GLY A 297 -46.56 17.84 -1.20
C GLY A 297 -47.24 17.65 -2.57
N THR A 298 -48.05 16.62 -2.64
CA THR A 298 -49.02 16.41 -3.72
C THR A 298 -50.16 17.38 -3.45
N GLU A 299 -50.30 18.45 -4.19
CA GLU A 299 -51.60 19.17 -4.33
C GLU A 299 -52.21 18.81 -5.68
N MET A 300 -53.35 18.10 -5.59
CA MET A 300 -54.33 17.99 -6.61
C MET A 300 -55.26 19.23 -6.51
N THR A 301 -55.39 19.94 -7.59
CA THR A 301 -56.67 20.44 -8.20
C THR A 301 -56.36 21.01 -9.56
#